data_38f058366d337d8886fe3d7b2edd265c
#
_entry.id   38f058366d337d8886fe3d7b2edd265c
#
_cell.length_a   1.000
_cell.length_b   1.000
_cell.length_c   1.000
_cell.angle_alpha   90.00
_cell.angle_beta   90.00
_cell.angle_gamma   90.00
#
_symmetry.space_group_name_H-M   'P 1'
#
loop_
_entity.id
_entity.type
_entity.pdbx_description
1 polymer ?
#
loop_
_entity_poly.entity_id
_entity_poly.type
_entity_poly.pdbx_seq_one_letter_code
_entity_poly.pdbx_strand_id
1 'polypeptide(L)'
;MKLFDVYPLYDINIVKGQGCKVWDENGTEYLDLYGGHAVISIGHAHPHYVEMISNQVATLGFYSNSVINKLQQQVAERLGKISGYEDYSLFLINSGAEANENALKLASFYNGPVSYTHLRAHETLR
;
A
#
# COMPACT_ATOMS: atom_id res chain seq x y z
N MET A 1 -22.76 -7.77 14.30
CA MET A 1 -21.38 -7.95 14.78
C MET A 1 -20.82 -6.61 15.15
N LYS A 2 -19.93 -6.55 16.15
CA LYS A 2 -19.14 -5.35 16.46
C LYS A 2 -17.73 -5.53 15.92
N LEU A 3 -17.04 -4.42 15.60
CA LEU A 3 -15.60 -4.47 15.29
C LEU A 3 -14.84 -4.85 16.56
N PHE A 4 -13.72 -5.55 16.38
CA PHE A 4 -12.83 -5.90 17.48
C PHE A 4 -12.02 -4.66 17.88
N ASP A 5 -11.95 -4.36 19.18
CA ASP A 5 -11.15 -3.26 19.71
C ASP A 5 -9.67 -3.63 19.73
N VAL A 6 -8.92 -3.11 18.77
CA VAL A 6 -7.48 -3.36 18.65
C VAL A 6 -6.66 -2.25 19.33
N TYR A 7 -7.10 -1.00 19.22
CA TYR A 7 -6.46 0.20 19.77
C TYR A 7 -7.48 1.31 19.97
N PRO A 8 -7.23 2.29 20.84
CA PRO A 8 -8.13 3.41 21.04
C PRO A 8 -8.28 4.24 19.76
N LEU A 9 -9.51 4.59 19.43
CA LEU A 9 -9.84 5.44 18.29
C LEU A 9 -10.13 6.86 18.78
N TYR A 10 -9.81 7.85 17.92
CA TYR A 10 -10.35 9.20 18.09
C TYR A 10 -11.83 9.20 17.71
N ASP A 11 -12.64 9.93 18.46
CA ASP A 11 -14.07 10.11 18.19
C ASP A 11 -14.28 11.15 17.06
N ILE A 12 -13.77 10.84 15.89
CA ILE A 12 -13.86 11.66 14.68
C ILE A 12 -14.13 10.73 13.49
N ASN A 13 -15.22 10.99 12.78
CA ASN A 13 -15.58 10.26 11.57
C ASN A 13 -15.25 11.09 10.33
N ILE A 14 -14.12 10.84 9.69
CA ILE A 14 -13.70 11.51 8.45
C ILE A 14 -14.47 10.91 7.26
N VAL A 15 -15.19 11.77 6.52
CA VAL A 15 -16.09 11.36 5.42
C VAL A 15 -15.71 11.94 4.06
N LYS A 16 -14.80 12.92 4.01
CA LYS A 16 -14.39 13.58 2.76
C LYS A 16 -12.93 14.00 2.85
N GLY A 17 -12.23 13.92 1.70
CA GLY A 17 -10.87 14.44 1.54
C GLY A 17 -10.67 15.11 0.19
N GLN A 18 -9.83 16.15 0.15
CA GLN A 18 -9.40 16.83 -1.07
C GLN A 18 -8.01 17.45 -0.87
N GLY A 19 -7.04 17.04 -1.65
CA GLY A 19 -5.66 17.48 -1.48
C GLY A 19 -5.14 17.14 -0.08
N CYS A 20 -4.72 18.13 0.68
CA CYS A 20 -4.25 17.98 2.06
C CYS A 20 -5.31 18.30 3.11
N LYS A 21 -6.59 18.38 2.75
CA LYS A 21 -7.69 18.67 3.64
C LYS A 21 -8.64 17.50 3.76
N VAL A 22 -9.18 17.30 4.95
CA VAL A 22 -10.24 16.33 5.23
C VAL A 22 -11.37 16.97 6.03
N TRP A 23 -12.57 16.39 5.96
CA TRP A 23 -13.76 16.85 6.68
C TRP A 23 -14.41 15.69 7.40
N ASP A 24 -14.85 15.97 8.62
CA ASP A 24 -15.67 15.04 9.38
C ASP A 24 -17.14 15.07 8.95
N GLU A 25 -17.96 14.22 9.55
CA GLU A 25 -19.40 14.14 9.30
C GLU A 25 -20.17 15.39 9.73
N ASN A 26 -19.59 16.23 10.60
CA ASN A 26 -20.15 17.50 11.04
C ASN A 26 -19.75 18.66 10.13
N GLY A 27 -18.91 18.40 9.11
CA GLY A 27 -18.39 19.39 8.18
C GLY A 27 -17.19 20.18 8.69
N THR A 28 -16.60 19.80 9.81
CA THR A 28 -15.36 20.42 10.32
C THR A 28 -14.20 20.08 9.41
N GLU A 29 -13.48 21.12 8.96
CA GLU A 29 -12.29 20.99 8.13
C GLU A 29 -11.04 20.79 8.98
N TYR A 30 -10.19 19.83 8.59
CA TYR A 30 -8.89 19.56 9.18
C TYR A 30 -7.80 19.60 8.11
N LEU A 31 -6.63 20.10 8.49
CA LEU A 31 -5.42 19.94 7.70
C LEU A 31 -4.82 18.56 7.97
N ASP A 32 -4.81 17.70 6.96
CA ASP A 32 -4.27 16.35 7.06
C ASP A 32 -2.75 16.33 6.83
N LEU A 33 -1.98 16.37 7.91
CA LEU A 33 -0.52 16.19 7.91
C LEU A 33 -0.11 14.72 8.12
N TYR A 34 -1.08 13.83 8.30
CA TYR A 34 -0.88 12.43 8.59
C TYR A 34 -0.97 11.54 7.33
N GLY A 35 -1.88 11.89 6.41
CA GLY A 35 -2.08 11.19 5.14
C GLY A 35 -2.41 9.70 5.29
N GLY A 36 -3.08 9.29 6.40
CA GLY A 36 -3.39 7.90 6.67
C GLY A 36 -2.15 7.01 6.74
N HIS A 37 -1.23 7.25 7.68
CA HIS A 37 0.10 6.64 7.76
C HIS A 37 0.99 6.93 6.53
N ALA A 38 0.92 8.14 5.98
CA ALA A 38 1.64 8.57 4.79
C ALA A 38 1.32 7.77 3.50
N VAL A 39 0.16 7.11 3.45
CA VAL A 39 -0.25 6.29 2.30
C VAL A 39 -0.72 7.15 1.13
N ILE A 40 -1.48 8.23 1.42
CA ILE A 40 -2.05 9.09 0.37
C ILE A 40 -1.12 10.24 -0.01
N SER A 41 0.09 9.93 -0.45
CA SER A 41 1.16 10.89 -0.74
C SER A 41 0.84 11.92 -1.83
N ILE A 42 -0.08 11.60 -2.75
CA ILE A 42 -0.53 12.51 -3.82
C ILE A 42 -1.69 13.42 -3.42
N GLY A 43 -2.17 13.31 -2.16
CA GLY A 43 -3.35 13.99 -1.65
C GLY A 43 -4.66 13.26 -1.94
N HIS A 44 -5.67 13.59 -1.13
CA HIS A 44 -7.00 12.99 -1.24
C HIS A 44 -7.71 13.39 -2.53
N ALA A 45 -8.42 12.44 -3.13
CA ALA A 45 -9.25 12.63 -4.32
C ALA A 45 -8.52 13.32 -5.49
N HIS A 46 -7.23 13.00 -5.71
CA HIS A 46 -6.48 13.54 -6.85
C HIS A 46 -7.19 13.14 -8.16
N PRO A 47 -7.58 14.10 -9.04
CA PRO A 47 -8.45 13.81 -10.19
C PRO A 47 -7.92 12.70 -11.11
N HIS A 48 -6.64 12.77 -11.47
CA HIS A 48 -6.02 11.77 -12.34
C HIS A 48 -5.99 10.36 -11.69
N TYR A 49 -5.72 10.28 -10.40
CA TYR A 49 -5.77 9.01 -9.67
C TYR A 49 -7.18 8.41 -9.67
N VAL A 50 -8.19 9.23 -9.37
CA VAL A 50 -9.60 8.81 -9.37
C VAL A 50 -10.02 8.32 -10.75
N GLU A 51 -9.68 9.05 -11.81
CA GLU A 51 -9.96 8.69 -13.20
C GLU A 51 -9.32 7.33 -13.56
N MET A 52 -8.01 7.18 -13.31
CA MET A 52 -7.28 5.95 -13.67
C MET A 52 -7.81 4.73 -12.94
N ILE A 53 -8.08 4.83 -11.64
CA ILE A 53 -8.63 3.72 -10.84
C ILE A 53 -10.05 3.39 -11.29
N SER A 54 -10.92 4.38 -11.49
CA SER A 54 -12.30 4.16 -11.93
C SER A 54 -12.36 3.48 -13.29
N ASN A 55 -11.55 3.93 -14.25
CA ASN A 55 -11.48 3.33 -15.58
C ASN A 55 -10.95 1.89 -15.52
N GLN A 56 -9.92 1.64 -14.72
CA GLN A 56 -9.36 0.28 -14.57
C GLN A 56 -10.37 -0.67 -13.93
N VAL A 57 -11.05 -0.26 -12.86
CA VAL A 57 -12.07 -1.07 -12.20
C VAL A 57 -13.25 -1.33 -13.12
N ALA A 58 -13.67 -0.35 -13.93
CA ALA A 58 -14.75 -0.51 -14.91
C ALA A 58 -14.38 -1.46 -16.05
N THR A 59 -13.08 -1.62 -16.36
CA THR A 59 -12.60 -2.51 -17.43
C THR A 59 -12.25 -3.89 -16.90
N LEU A 60 -11.39 -3.96 -15.88
CA LEU A 60 -10.92 -5.21 -15.26
C LEU A 60 -10.34 -4.88 -13.88
N GLY A 61 -11.14 -5.08 -12.83
CA GLY A 61 -10.72 -4.77 -11.46
C GLY A 61 -9.72 -5.77 -10.86
N PHE A 62 -9.79 -7.03 -11.28
CA PHE A 62 -8.90 -8.10 -10.81
C PHE A 62 -8.79 -9.24 -11.81
N TYR A 63 -7.62 -9.83 -11.91
CA TYR A 63 -7.38 -11.13 -12.52
C TYR A 63 -6.21 -11.86 -11.86
N SER A 64 -6.12 -13.17 -12.07
CA SER A 64 -5.09 -14.03 -11.50
C SER A 64 -3.68 -13.69 -12.01
N ASN A 65 -2.69 -13.81 -11.13
CA ASN A 65 -1.27 -13.74 -11.49
C ASN A 65 -0.76 -14.95 -12.30
N SER A 66 -1.63 -15.90 -12.64
CA SER A 66 -1.30 -17.03 -13.53
C SER A 66 -1.19 -16.63 -15.01
N VAL A 67 -1.51 -15.39 -15.34
CA VAL A 67 -1.39 -14.82 -16.70
C VAL A 67 -0.54 -13.56 -16.69
N ILE A 68 -0.04 -13.17 -17.87
CA ILE A 68 0.74 -11.94 -18.02
C ILE A 68 -0.11 -10.71 -17.72
N ASN A 69 0.38 -9.86 -16.82
CA ASN A 69 -0.21 -8.55 -16.53
C ASN A 69 0.74 -7.44 -17.03
N LYS A 70 0.38 -6.81 -18.13
CA LYS A 70 1.19 -5.75 -18.75
C LYS A 70 1.36 -4.52 -17.85
N LEU A 71 0.38 -4.22 -16.98
CA LEU A 71 0.51 -3.09 -16.04
C LEU A 71 1.62 -3.34 -15.01
N GLN A 72 1.76 -4.56 -14.53
CA GLN A 72 2.86 -4.92 -13.63
C GLN A 72 4.22 -4.78 -14.33
N GLN A 73 4.33 -5.20 -15.59
CA GLN A 73 5.56 -5.04 -16.38
C GLN A 73 5.91 -3.56 -16.57
N GLN A 74 4.92 -2.71 -16.90
CA GLN A 74 5.13 -1.26 -17.04
C GLN A 74 5.56 -0.61 -15.72
N VAL A 75 5.02 -1.05 -14.57
CA VAL A 75 5.44 -0.57 -13.25
C VAL A 75 6.90 -0.96 -13.00
N ALA A 76 7.28 -2.21 -13.27
CA ALA A 76 8.66 -2.66 -13.10
C ALA A 76 9.65 -1.84 -13.95
N GLU A 77 9.35 -1.63 -15.23
CA GLU A 77 10.18 -0.83 -16.13
C GLU A 77 10.32 0.63 -15.67
N ARG A 78 9.20 1.26 -15.30
CA ARG A 78 9.20 2.65 -14.80
C ARG A 78 9.97 2.79 -13.51
N LEU A 79 9.75 1.87 -12.57
CA LEU A 79 10.42 1.91 -11.27
C LEU A 79 11.91 1.69 -11.43
N GLY A 80 12.34 0.75 -12.26
CA GLY A 80 13.74 0.52 -12.59
C GLY A 80 14.41 1.79 -13.12
N LYS A 81 13.81 2.45 -14.12
CA LYS A 81 14.32 3.71 -14.70
C LYS A 81 14.42 4.85 -13.69
N ILE A 82 13.39 5.05 -12.86
CA ILE A 82 13.36 6.15 -11.90
C ILE A 82 14.35 5.92 -10.75
N SER A 83 14.52 4.69 -10.31
CA SER A 83 15.42 4.33 -9.21
C SER A 83 16.88 4.11 -9.63
N GLY A 84 17.15 3.92 -10.92
CA GLY A 84 18.46 3.53 -11.43
C GLY A 84 18.80 2.06 -11.22
N TYR A 85 17.81 1.22 -10.89
CA TYR A 85 17.97 -0.23 -10.68
C TYR A 85 17.31 -1.04 -11.80
N GLU A 86 17.60 -0.69 -13.04
CA GLU A 86 17.01 -1.35 -14.23
C GLU A 86 17.35 -2.83 -14.33
N ASP A 87 18.51 -3.25 -13.80
CA ASP A 87 18.98 -4.64 -13.79
C ASP A 87 18.37 -5.48 -12.65
N TYR A 88 17.55 -4.88 -11.77
CA TYR A 88 16.92 -5.59 -10.67
C TYR A 88 15.55 -6.15 -11.08
N SER A 89 15.13 -7.20 -10.40
CA SER A 89 13.78 -7.77 -10.55
C SER A 89 12.83 -7.22 -9.48
N LEU A 90 11.63 -6.85 -9.90
CA LEU A 90 10.58 -6.38 -9.00
C LEU A 90 9.66 -7.54 -8.58
N PHE A 91 9.45 -7.70 -7.28
CA PHE A 91 8.45 -8.58 -6.71
C PHE A 91 7.39 -7.76 -5.98
N LEU A 92 6.15 -7.80 -6.49
CA LEU A 92 5.03 -7.06 -5.93
C LEU A 92 4.31 -7.87 -4.85
N ILE A 93 4.01 -7.21 -3.73
CA ILE A 93 3.38 -7.79 -2.54
C ILE A 93 2.38 -6.80 -1.94
N ASN A 94 1.60 -7.20 -0.93
CA ASN A 94 0.52 -6.38 -0.40
C ASN A 94 0.91 -5.52 0.81
N SER A 95 1.99 -5.85 1.52
CA SER A 95 2.37 -5.13 2.74
C SER A 95 3.88 -5.11 2.97
N GLY A 96 4.35 -4.16 3.78
CA GLY A 96 5.75 -4.10 4.20
C GLY A 96 6.20 -5.33 4.99
N ALA A 97 5.30 -5.93 5.78
CA ALA A 97 5.58 -7.19 6.48
C ALA A 97 5.86 -8.33 5.52
N GLU A 98 5.05 -8.47 4.47
CA GLU A 98 5.27 -9.46 3.42
C GLU A 98 6.56 -9.18 2.63
N ALA A 99 6.91 -7.92 2.39
CA ALA A 99 8.17 -7.54 1.76
C ALA A 99 9.36 -8.03 2.57
N ASN A 100 9.37 -7.73 3.85
CA ASN A 100 10.44 -8.15 4.77
C ASN A 100 10.51 -9.67 4.89
N GLU A 101 9.38 -10.35 5.01
CA GLU A 101 9.33 -11.82 5.08
C GLU A 101 9.91 -12.46 3.81
N ASN A 102 9.52 -11.98 2.64
CA ASN A 102 10.03 -12.51 1.37
C ASN A 102 11.52 -12.18 1.16
N ALA A 103 11.98 -10.98 1.57
CA ALA A 103 13.41 -10.64 1.53
C ALA A 103 14.24 -11.58 2.41
N LEU A 104 13.78 -11.89 3.62
CA LEU A 104 14.44 -12.85 4.52
C LEU A 104 14.43 -14.27 3.97
N LYS A 105 13.32 -14.70 3.38
CA LYS A 105 13.25 -16.01 2.70
C LYS A 105 14.25 -16.08 1.55
N LEU A 106 14.29 -15.06 0.70
CA LEU A 106 15.23 -15.00 -0.42
C LEU A 106 16.68 -15.04 0.07
N ALA A 107 17.02 -14.27 1.09
CA ALA A 107 18.34 -14.29 1.72
C ALA A 107 18.69 -15.66 2.31
N SER A 108 17.72 -16.37 2.91
CA SER A 108 17.93 -17.70 3.45
C SER A 108 18.17 -18.75 2.36
N PHE A 109 17.52 -18.64 1.21
CA PHE A 109 17.82 -19.51 0.06
C PHE A 109 19.24 -19.29 -0.48
N TYR A 110 19.72 -18.05 -0.47
CA TYR A 110 21.07 -17.73 -0.94
C TYR A 110 22.15 -18.17 0.05
N ASN A 111 21.96 -17.95 1.35
CA ASN A 111 22.96 -18.22 2.40
C ASN A 111 22.84 -19.61 3.06
N GLY A 112 21.86 -20.43 2.68
CA GLY A 112 21.50 -21.65 3.37
C GLY A 112 20.53 -21.42 4.54
N PRO A 113 20.11 -22.47 5.26
CA PRO A 113 19.06 -22.36 6.27
C PRO A 113 19.38 -21.32 7.35
N VAL A 114 18.59 -20.26 7.43
CA VAL A 114 18.67 -19.26 8.49
C VAL A 114 17.42 -19.39 9.35
N SER A 115 17.62 -19.56 10.67
CA SER A 115 16.54 -19.55 11.65
C SER A 115 16.13 -18.11 11.93
N TYR A 116 14.90 -17.72 11.62
CA TYR A 116 14.36 -16.42 11.99
C TYR A 116 12.95 -16.55 12.59
N THR A 117 12.68 -15.75 13.61
CA THR A 117 11.35 -15.61 14.19
C THR A 117 10.52 -14.71 13.26
N HIS A 118 9.30 -15.12 12.90
CA HIS A 118 8.54 -14.41 11.88
C HIS A 118 8.16 -12.98 12.30
N LEU A 119 8.15 -12.09 11.34
CA LEU A 119 8.07 -10.64 11.55
C LEU A 119 6.67 -10.12 11.86
N ARG A 120 5.61 -10.88 11.59
CA ARG A 120 4.22 -10.44 11.82
C ARG A 120 3.87 -10.14 13.27
N ALA A 121 4.60 -10.71 14.23
CA ALA A 121 4.33 -10.52 15.65
C ALA A 121 4.69 -9.10 16.16
N HIS A 122 5.51 -8.34 15.44
CA HIS A 122 5.96 -7.02 15.88
C HIS A 122 5.08 -5.85 15.42
N GLU A 123 4.30 -6.02 14.38
CA GLU A 123 3.40 -4.96 13.87
C GLU A 123 2.09 -4.84 14.66
N THR A 124 1.71 -5.88 15.40
CA THR A 124 0.46 -5.89 16.18
C THR A 124 0.62 -5.45 17.64
N LEU A 125 1.82 -5.10 18.09
CA LEU A 125 2.13 -4.72 19.47
C LEU A 125 2.51 -3.24 19.65
N ARG A 126 2.14 -2.36 18.72
CA ARG A 126 2.31 -0.91 18.87
C ARG A 126 0.99 -0.19 18.97
#